data_608fd0dd6c2d18c3f4dc9a52e05a4aed
#
_entry.id   608fd0dd6c2d18c3f4dc9a52e05a4aed
#
_cell.length_a   1.000
_cell.length_b   1.000
_cell.length_c   1.000
_cell.angle_alpha   90.00
_cell.angle_beta   90.00
_cell.angle_gamma   90.00
#
_symmetry.space_group_name_H-M   'P 1'
#
loop_
_entity.id
_entity.type
_entity.pdbx_description
1 polymer ?
#
loop_
_entity_poly.entity_id
_entity_poly.type
_entity_poly.pdbx_seq_one_letter_code
_entity_poly.pdbx_strand_id
1 'polypeptide(L)'
;MDYYERTLYNQIIGSLHPEHYQTTYQYAVGLNASKPWGNETPQSTCCGGTGSENHVKYQEATYFVSDNTLWVALYMPTTLHWEEKNITLQQECLWPAKSSTIKVTAGEARFAMKLRVPYWATDGFDVKLNGISIATHYQPCSYAVIPTRQWKENDIVEITMPFTKHIDY
;
A
#
# COMPACT_ATOMS: atom_id res chain seq x y z
N MET A 1 -7.19 -4.30 -6.84
CA MET A 1 -6.33 -3.41 -6.02
C MET A 1 -5.60 -2.36 -6.84
N ASP A 2 -5.20 -2.64 -8.09
CA ASP A 2 -4.44 -1.67 -8.92
C ASP A 2 -5.22 -0.38 -9.18
N TYR A 3 -6.53 -0.47 -9.45
CA TYR A 3 -7.40 0.71 -9.56
C TYR A 3 -7.42 1.52 -8.25
N TYR A 4 -7.53 0.84 -7.10
CA TYR A 4 -7.52 1.49 -5.79
C TYR A 4 -6.21 2.24 -5.54
N GLU A 5 -5.08 1.58 -5.74
CA GLU A 5 -3.75 2.18 -5.57
C GLU A 5 -3.55 3.38 -6.50
N ARG A 6 -3.91 3.25 -7.78
CA ARG A 6 -3.82 4.32 -8.76
C ARG A 6 -4.67 5.54 -8.38
N THR A 7 -5.89 5.30 -7.90
CA THR A 7 -6.78 6.36 -7.43
C THR A 7 -6.23 7.02 -6.17
N LEU A 8 -5.73 6.23 -5.24
CA LEU A 8 -5.12 6.72 -4.01
C LEU A 8 -3.97 7.68 -4.29
N TYR A 9 -3.01 7.29 -5.13
CA TYR A 9 -1.85 8.12 -5.45
C TYR A 9 -2.21 9.35 -6.30
N ASN A 10 -2.97 9.16 -7.37
CA ASN A 10 -3.13 10.20 -8.37
C ASN A 10 -4.29 11.15 -8.08
N GLN A 11 -5.32 10.70 -7.38
CA GLN A 11 -6.47 11.54 -7.05
C GLN A 11 -6.52 11.92 -5.58
N ILE A 12 -6.57 10.95 -4.69
CA ILE A 12 -6.82 11.23 -3.27
C ILE A 12 -5.65 12.00 -2.67
N ILE A 13 -4.43 11.47 -2.77
CA ILE A 13 -3.24 12.17 -2.28
C ILE A 13 -2.94 13.38 -3.14
N GLY A 14 -3.11 13.26 -4.45
CA GLY A 14 -2.97 14.38 -5.38
C GLY A 14 -3.95 15.53 -5.16
N SER A 15 -5.03 15.34 -4.40
CA SER A 15 -5.95 16.41 -4.01
C SER A 15 -5.47 17.21 -2.81
N LEU A 16 -4.44 16.75 -2.10
CA LEU A 16 -3.91 17.42 -0.92
C LEU A 16 -2.87 18.47 -1.30
N HIS A 17 -2.90 19.59 -0.58
CA HIS A 17 -1.80 20.55 -0.65
C HIS A 17 -0.55 19.95 0.03
N PRO A 18 0.64 20.05 -0.58
CA PRO A 18 1.84 19.39 -0.04
C PRO A 18 2.31 19.96 1.32
N GLU A 19 1.94 21.21 1.65
CA GLU A 19 2.42 21.92 2.84
C GLU A 19 1.30 22.31 3.82
N HIS A 20 0.04 22.27 3.38
CA HIS A 20 -1.09 22.72 4.18
C HIS A 20 -2.21 21.67 4.17
N TYR A 21 -3.10 21.72 5.14
CA TYR A 21 -4.27 20.83 5.27
C TYR A 21 -5.39 21.07 4.26
N GLN A 22 -5.14 21.83 3.21
CA GLN A 22 -6.12 22.17 2.19
C GLN A 22 -6.26 21.06 1.14
N THR A 23 -7.46 20.89 0.62
CA THR A 23 -7.76 20.01 -0.50
C THR A 23 -8.23 20.82 -1.69
N THR A 24 -8.01 20.31 -2.91
CA THR A 24 -8.60 20.93 -4.09
C THR A 24 -10.04 20.46 -4.27
N TYR A 25 -10.95 21.41 -4.55
CA TYR A 25 -12.35 21.10 -4.84
C TYR A 25 -12.55 20.61 -6.28
N GLN A 26 -11.83 21.20 -7.21
CA GLN A 26 -11.90 20.88 -8.64
C GLN A 26 -10.51 20.74 -9.23
N TYR A 27 -10.36 19.81 -10.15
CA TYR A 27 -9.15 19.68 -10.96
C TYR A 27 -9.33 20.51 -12.24
N ALA A 28 -8.47 21.49 -12.42
CA ALA A 28 -8.42 22.23 -13.66
C ALA A 28 -7.84 21.34 -14.78
N VAL A 29 -8.47 21.37 -15.95
CA VAL A 29 -8.07 20.58 -17.13
C VAL A 29 -7.74 21.55 -18.27
N GLY A 30 -6.60 21.37 -18.89
CA GLY A 30 -6.17 22.16 -20.04
C GLY A 30 -4.75 22.71 -19.94
N LEU A 31 -4.34 23.45 -20.96
CA LEU A 31 -3.02 24.08 -20.99
C LEU A 31 -2.92 25.16 -19.89
N ASN A 32 -1.79 25.14 -19.17
CA ASN A 32 -1.53 26.06 -18.04
C ASN A 32 -2.53 25.96 -16.87
N ALA A 33 -3.27 24.86 -16.79
CA ALA A 33 -4.17 24.63 -15.68
C ALA A 33 -3.40 24.44 -14.38
N SER A 34 -3.87 25.08 -13.30
CA SER A 34 -3.34 24.91 -11.95
C SER A 34 -4.43 24.43 -11.01
N LYS A 35 -4.05 23.70 -9.97
CA LYS A 35 -5.00 23.29 -8.93
C LYS A 35 -5.36 24.49 -8.05
N PRO A 36 -6.64 24.88 -7.99
CA PRO A 36 -7.09 25.83 -6.99
C PRO A 36 -7.16 25.10 -5.65
N TRP A 37 -6.26 25.43 -4.76
CA TRP A 37 -6.32 24.94 -3.39
C TRP A 37 -7.46 25.62 -2.64
N GLY A 38 -8.15 24.85 -1.83
CA GLY A 38 -9.33 25.31 -1.10
C GLY A 38 -9.04 26.55 -0.28
N ASN A 39 -10.02 27.42 -0.25
CA ASN A 39 -9.99 28.68 0.47
C ASN A 39 -10.06 28.46 1.99
N GLU A 40 -10.25 29.53 2.70
CA GLU A 40 -10.29 29.64 4.15
C GLU A 40 -11.30 28.71 4.87
N THR A 41 -12.25 28.10 4.14
CA THR A 41 -13.25 27.18 4.71
C THR A 41 -13.45 25.91 3.88
N PRO A 42 -12.42 25.08 3.66
CA PRO A 42 -12.57 23.85 2.89
C PRO A 42 -13.55 22.86 3.52
N GLN A 43 -13.78 22.94 4.83
CA GLN A 43 -14.68 22.06 5.57
C GLN A 43 -16.17 22.29 5.24
N SER A 44 -16.54 23.43 4.67
CA SER A 44 -17.93 23.74 4.33
C SER A 44 -18.37 23.25 2.96
N THR A 45 -17.52 22.51 2.25
CA THR A 45 -17.84 21.92 0.96
C THR A 45 -17.99 20.41 1.07
N CYS A 46 -18.84 19.80 0.21
CA CYS A 46 -18.97 18.35 0.14
C CYS A 46 -17.62 17.66 -0.16
N CYS A 47 -16.83 18.23 -1.06
CA CYS A 47 -15.51 17.67 -1.43
C CYS A 47 -14.46 17.86 -0.33
N GLY A 48 -14.54 18.94 0.47
CA GLY A 48 -13.72 19.11 1.65
C GLY A 48 -13.99 18.04 2.71
N GLY A 49 -15.27 17.74 2.96
CA GLY A 49 -15.67 16.65 3.86
C GLY A 49 -15.19 15.29 3.37
N THR A 50 -15.48 14.94 2.11
CA THR A 50 -15.04 13.69 1.49
C THR A 50 -13.50 13.57 1.46
N GLY A 51 -12.81 14.68 1.16
CA GLY A 51 -11.36 14.73 1.18
C GLY A 51 -10.79 14.38 2.56
N SER A 52 -11.42 14.85 3.62
CA SER A 52 -11.02 14.53 5.00
C SER A 52 -11.31 13.06 5.36
N GLU A 53 -12.45 12.52 4.94
CA GLU A 53 -12.82 11.11 5.16
C GLU A 53 -11.85 10.13 4.49
N ASN A 54 -11.37 10.45 3.32
CA ASN A 54 -10.47 9.56 2.58
C ASN A 54 -9.22 9.18 3.39
N HIS A 55 -8.72 10.08 4.24
CA HIS A 55 -7.50 9.84 5.01
C HIS A 55 -7.65 8.77 6.09
N VAL A 56 -8.85 8.56 6.64
CA VAL A 56 -9.11 7.52 7.63
C VAL A 56 -9.35 6.16 6.97
N LYS A 57 -9.46 6.12 5.63
CA LYS A 57 -9.78 4.90 4.88
C LYS A 57 -8.54 4.15 4.32
N TYR A 58 -7.35 4.74 4.36
CA TYR A 58 -6.17 4.14 3.74
C TYR A 58 -5.82 2.77 4.31
N GLN A 59 -6.02 2.56 5.59
CA GLN A 59 -5.68 1.32 6.26
C GLN A 59 -6.63 0.17 5.93
N GLU A 60 -7.88 0.45 5.55
CA GLU A 60 -8.91 -0.57 5.30
C GLU A 60 -8.55 -1.53 4.15
N ALA A 61 -7.73 -1.09 3.20
CA ALA A 61 -7.34 -1.87 2.03
C ALA A 61 -5.89 -2.37 2.06
N THR A 62 -5.20 -2.25 3.20
CA THR A 62 -3.81 -2.68 3.32
C THR A 62 -3.70 -4.19 3.47
N TYR A 63 -4.57 -4.77 4.28
CA TYR A 63 -4.57 -6.21 4.55
C TYR A 63 -5.96 -6.79 4.39
N PHE A 64 -6.00 -8.04 3.92
CA PHE A 64 -7.21 -8.85 3.93
C PHE A 64 -6.89 -10.23 4.51
N VAL A 65 -7.89 -10.83 5.11
CA VAL A 65 -7.79 -12.17 5.68
C VAL A 65 -8.86 -13.05 5.05
N SER A 66 -8.47 -14.22 4.61
CA SER A 66 -9.39 -15.25 4.11
C SER A 66 -8.85 -16.62 4.52
N ASP A 67 -9.68 -17.41 5.16
CA ASP A 67 -9.30 -18.71 5.72
C ASP A 67 -8.07 -18.58 6.63
N ASN A 68 -6.98 -19.23 6.25
CA ASN A 68 -5.70 -19.20 6.97
C ASN A 68 -4.62 -18.45 6.17
N THR A 69 -5.02 -17.39 5.47
CA THR A 69 -4.14 -16.62 4.57
C THR A 69 -4.24 -15.14 4.87
N LEU A 70 -3.10 -14.50 5.06
CA LEU A 70 -2.96 -13.05 5.09
C LEU A 70 -2.62 -12.55 3.68
N TRP A 71 -3.42 -11.62 3.18
CA TRP A 71 -3.19 -10.94 1.91
C TRP A 71 -2.65 -9.55 2.20
N VAL A 72 -1.47 -9.23 1.72
CA VAL A 72 -0.87 -7.89 1.78
C VAL A 72 -1.14 -7.21 0.45
N ALA A 73 -2.03 -6.23 0.45
CA ALA A 73 -2.55 -5.61 -0.76
C ALA A 73 -1.92 -4.24 -1.06
N LEU A 74 -1.47 -3.52 -0.04
CA LEU A 74 -0.77 -2.24 -0.17
C LEU A 74 0.50 -2.25 0.67
N TYR A 75 1.53 -1.55 0.16
CA TYR A 75 2.82 -1.42 0.83
C TYR A 75 2.95 -0.02 1.41
N MET A 76 2.55 0.13 2.66
CA MET A 76 2.63 1.38 3.42
C MET A 76 2.97 1.11 4.89
N PRO A 77 3.61 2.06 5.59
CA PRO A 77 3.97 1.85 6.99
C PRO A 77 2.73 1.60 7.84
N THR A 78 2.62 0.41 8.41
CA THR A 78 1.45 -0.01 9.21
C THR A 78 1.83 -1.07 10.23
N THR A 79 1.02 -1.18 11.28
CA THR A 79 1.06 -2.29 12.22
C THR A 79 -0.27 -3.04 12.14
N LEU A 80 -0.20 -4.35 11.92
CA LEU A 80 -1.33 -5.26 11.93
C LEU A 80 -1.35 -6.04 13.23
N HIS A 81 -2.39 -5.86 14.02
CA HIS A 81 -2.72 -6.72 15.15
C HIS A 81 -3.77 -7.73 14.69
N TRP A 82 -3.36 -8.95 14.43
CA TRP A 82 -4.27 -10.03 14.04
C TRP A 82 -4.69 -10.82 15.29
N GLU A 83 -5.75 -10.32 15.93
CA GLU A 83 -6.22 -10.83 17.22
C GLU A 83 -6.54 -12.33 17.20
N GLU A 84 -7.24 -12.80 16.16
CA GLU A 84 -7.62 -14.21 16.01
C GLU A 84 -6.43 -15.17 15.96
N LYS A 85 -5.27 -14.68 15.55
CA LYS A 85 -4.02 -15.44 15.47
C LYS A 85 -3.06 -15.10 16.59
N ASN A 86 -3.37 -14.12 17.42
CA ASN A 86 -2.51 -13.60 18.48
C ASN A 86 -1.08 -13.28 17.96
N ILE A 87 -1.01 -12.60 16.83
CA ILE A 87 0.24 -12.21 16.19
C ILE A 87 0.22 -10.74 15.77
N THR A 88 1.35 -10.06 15.88
CA THR A 88 1.52 -8.69 15.43
C THR A 88 2.58 -8.64 14.33
N LEU A 89 2.23 -7.99 13.23
CA LEU A 89 3.14 -7.73 12.12
C LEU A 89 3.31 -6.22 11.94
N GLN A 90 4.52 -5.80 11.67
CA GLN A 90 4.85 -4.41 11.33
C GLN A 90 5.36 -4.35 9.91
N GLN A 91 4.75 -3.50 9.10
CA GLN A 91 5.20 -3.19 7.75
C GLN A 91 5.91 -1.84 7.74
N GLU A 92 7.11 -1.81 7.20
CA GLU A 92 7.93 -0.62 7.08
C GLU A 92 8.33 -0.39 5.62
N CYS A 93 8.25 0.86 5.19
CA CYS A 93 8.75 1.33 3.90
C CYS A 93 8.84 2.86 3.89
N LEU A 94 9.61 3.41 2.97
CA LEU A 94 9.54 4.84 2.61
C LEU A 94 8.45 4.98 1.55
N TRP A 95 7.27 5.33 1.96
CA TRP A 95 6.10 5.37 1.09
C TRP A 95 6.02 6.69 0.28
N PRO A 96 5.74 6.64 -1.06
CA PRO A 96 5.63 5.48 -1.95
C PRO A 96 6.99 4.80 -2.15
N ALA A 97 7.02 3.47 -2.07
CA ALA A 97 8.27 2.73 -1.97
C ALA A 97 8.48 1.69 -3.05
N LYS A 98 9.73 1.54 -3.45
CA LYS A 98 10.21 0.43 -4.30
C LYS A 98 10.63 -0.81 -3.49
N SER A 99 10.46 -0.75 -2.17
CA SER A 99 10.74 -1.87 -1.26
C SER A 99 9.89 -1.75 -0.01
N SER A 100 9.56 -2.87 0.60
CA SER A 100 8.86 -2.95 1.88
C SER A 100 9.40 -4.12 2.69
N THR A 101 9.36 -3.97 4.01
CA THR A 101 9.74 -5.02 4.96
C THR A 101 8.56 -5.31 5.87
N ILE A 102 8.21 -6.58 6.02
CA ILE A 102 7.19 -7.02 6.97
C ILE A 102 7.87 -7.87 8.02
N LYS A 103 7.79 -7.45 9.27
CA LYS A 103 8.40 -8.14 10.40
C LYS A 103 7.32 -8.63 11.36
N VAL A 104 7.45 -9.85 11.87
CA VAL A 104 6.70 -10.33 13.02
C VAL A 104 7.32 -9.72 14.27
N THR A 105 6.56 -8.86 14.95
CA THR A 105 7.04 -8.14 16.15
C THR A 105 6.59 -8.77 17.46
N ALA A 106 5.52 -9.56 17.43
CA ALA A 106 5.06 -10.31 18.60
C ALA A 106 4.20 -11.51 18.20
N GLY A 107 4.23 -12.55 19.02
CA GLY A 107 3.42 -13.75 18.87
C GLY A 107 3.97 -14.76 17.86
N GLU A 108 3.23 -15.86 17.74
CA GLU A 108 3.51 -16.89 16.74
C GLU A 108 2.20 -17.49 16.20
N ALA A 109 2.15 -17.77 14.91
CA ALA A 109 0.97 -18.34 14.28
C ALA A 109 1.28 -19.06 12.98
N ARG A 110 0.39 -19.96 12.57
CA ARG A 110 0.53 -20.71 11.33
C ARG A 110 -0.44 -20.19 10.28
N PHE A 111 0.07 -19.61 9.17
CA PHE A 111 -0.72 -19.11 8.04
C PHE A 111 0.12 -18.98 6.77
N ALA A 112 -0.57 -18.84 5.63
CA ALA A 112 0.04 -18.46 4.36
C ALA A 112 0.05 -16.92 4.22
N MET A 113 1.03 -16.38 3.51
CA MET A 113 1.06 -14.96 3.17
C MET A 113 1.05 -14.78 1.67
N LYS A 114 0.19 -13.89 1.16
CA LYS A 114 0.11 -13.52 -0.25
C LYS A 114 0.43 -12.04 -0.38
N LEU A 115 1.46 -11.75 -1.16
CA LEU A 115 1.99 -10.41 -1.40
C LEU A 115 1.56 -9.96 -2.78
N ARG A 116 0.82 -8.87 -2.89
CA ARG A 116 0.37 -8.36 -4.20
C ARG A 116 1.57 -7.93 -5.04
N VAL A 117 1.61 -8.40 -6.27
CA VAL A 117 2.53 -7.91 -7.29
C VAL A 117 1.82 -6.80 -8.07
N PRO A 118 2.18 -5.52 -7.88
CA PRO A 118 1.50 -4.41 -8.53
C PRO A 118 1.62 -4.48 -10.06
N TYR A 119 0.64 -3.89 -10.77
CA TYR A 119 0.66 -3.86 -12.23
C TYR A 119 1.91 -3.17 -12.81
N TRP A 120 2.45 -2.20 -12.09
CA TRP A 120 3.63 -1.42 -12.48
C TRP A 120 4.97 -2.10 -12.16
N ALA A 121 4.98 -3.20 -11.40
CA ALA A 121 6.19 -3.93 -11.06
C ALA A 121 6.64 -4.84 -12.21
N THR A 122 6.94 -4.24 -13.36
CA THR A 122 7.29 -4.94 -14.61
C THR A 122 8.75 -5.30 -14.71
N ASP A 123 9.61 -4.64 -13.92
CA ASP A 123 11.06 -4.83 -13.92
C ASP A 123 11.57 -5.73 -12.80
N GLY A 124 10.68 -6.56 -12.28
CA GLY A 124 10.95 -7.54 -11.24
C GLY A 124 10.13 -7.31 -9.98
N PHE A 125 9.96 -8.38 -9.25
CA PHE A 125 9.37 -8.41 -7.92
C PHE A 125 10.01 -9.55 -7.15
N ASP A 126 10.85 -9.21 -6.19
CA ASP A 126 11.61 -10.19 -5.42
C ASP A 126 11.10 -10.25 -3.98
N VAL A 127 11.10 -11.47 -3.44
CA VAL A 127 10.73 -11.72 -2.04
C VAL A 127 11.83 -12.53 -1.37
N LYS A 128 12.30 -12.01 -0.24
CA LYS A 128 13.19 -12.75 0.65
C LYS A 128 12.48 -13.03 1.97
N LEU A 129 12.72 -14.20 2.51
CA LEU A 129 12.28 -14.60 3.83
C LEU A 129 13.51 -14.87 4.70
N ASN A 130 13.68 -14.07 5.74
CA ASN A 130 14.86 -14.13 6.62
C ASN A 130 16.19 -14.08 5.84
N GLY A 131 16.25 -13.18 4.85
CA GLY A 131 17.41 -12.99 3.99
C GLY A 131 17.57 -14.00 2.85
N ILE A 132 16.75 -15.05 2.80
CA ILE A 132 16.80 -16.08 1.75
C ILE A 132 15.76 -15.76 0.68
N SER A 133 16.19 -15.63 -0.57
CA SER A 133 15.26 -15.44 -1.70
C SER A 133 14.38 -16.69 -1.86
N ILE A 134 13.06 -16.48 -1.85
CA ILE A 134 12.09 -17.58 -1.99
C ILE A 134 11.55 -17.70 -3.40
N ALA A 135 11.58 -16.64 -4.18
CA ALA A 135 11.35 -16.65 -5.62
C ALA A 135 11.72 -15.31 -6.22
N THR A 136 12.10 -15.35 -7.48
CA THR A 136 12.36 -14.19 -8.35
C THR A 136 11.50 -14.35 -9.59
N HIS A 137 10.88 -13.33 -10.09
CA HIS A 137 10.01 -13.32 -11.26
C HIS A 137 8.55 -13.70 -11.00
N TYR A 138 7.84 -12.78 -10.41
CA TYR A 138 6.38 -12.83 -10.37
C TYR A 138 5.79 -11.99 -11.50
N GLN A 139 4.67 -12.43 -12.02
CA GLN A 139 3.93 -11.66 -13.04
C GLN A 139 3.24 -10.46 -12.38
N PRO A 140 3.29 -9.26 -12.98
CA PRO A 140 2.44 -8.14 -12.57
C PRO A 140 0.95 -8.54 -12.51
N CYS A 141 0.17 -7.84 -11.71
CA CYS A 141 -1.25 -8.12 -11.45
C CYS A 141 -1.51 -9.51 -10.84
N SER A 142 -0.56 -10.04 -10.07
CA SER A 142 -0.66 -11.35 -9.42
C SER A 142 -0.33 -11.29 -7.92
N TYR A 143 -0.11 -12.43 -7.31
CA TYR A 143 0.35 -12.53 -5.92
C TYR A 143 1.54 -13.47 -5.80
N ALA A 144 2.59 -13.00 -5.14
CA ALA A 144 3.65 -13.84 -4.65
C ALA A 144 3.16 -14.59 -3.41
N VAL A 145 3.31 -15.92 -3.40
CA VAL A 145 2.77 -16.76 -2.34
C VAL A 145 3.88 -17.32 -1.47
N ILE A 146 3.83 -17.01 -0.19
CA ILE A 146 4.57 -17.73 0.84
C ILE A 146 3.62 -18.81 1.37
N PRO A 147 3.92 -20.11 1.16
CA PRO A 147 3.06 -21.18 1.61
C PRO A 147 2.85 -21.16 3.13
N THR A 148 1.79 -21.84 3.58
CA THR A 148 1.49 -21.98 5.00
C THR A 148 2.70 -22.47 5.78
N ARG A 149 3.15 -21.64 6.70
CA ARG A 149 4.28 -21.95 7.60
C ARG A 149 3.99 -21.45 9.02
N GLN A 150 4.79 -21.91 9.98
CA GLN A 150 4.84 -21.29 11.30
C GLN A 150 5.62 -19.98 11.22
N TRP A 151 4.97 -18.90 11.58
CA TRP A 151 5.58 -17.58 11.76
C TRP A 151 5.91 -17.38 13.23
N LYS A 152 7.01 -16.74 13.51
CA LYS A 152 7.48 -16.44 14.86
C LYS A 152 8.09 -15.05 14.94
N GLU A 153 8.23 -14.54 16.13
CA GLU A 153 8.87 -13.25 16.37
C GLU A 153 10.26 -13.16 15.71
N ASN A 154 10.52 -12.00 15.12
CA ASN A 154 11.68 -11.68 14.28
C ASN A 154 11.74 -12.36 12.90
N ASP A 155 10.73 -13.11 12.46
CA ASP A 155 10.62 -13.45 11.04
C ASP A 155 10.46 -12.17 10.21
N ILE A 156 11.19 -12.07 9.10
CA ILE A 156 11.24 -10.89 8.23
C ILE A 156 10.96 -11.31 6.79
N VAL A 157 10.02 -10.62 6.16
CA VAL A 157 9.78 -10.68 4.71
C VAL A 157 10.24 -9.38 4.09
N GLU A 158 11.21 -9.45 3.20
CA GLU A 158 11.71 -8.31 2.43
C GLU A 158 11.16 -8.39 1.01
N ILE A 159 10.61 -7.29 0.53
CA ILE A 159 9.98 -7.19 -0.77
C ILE A 159 10.69 -6.09 -1.55
N THR A 160 11.08 -6.39 -2.78
CA THR A 160 11.68 -5.40 -3.71
C THR A 160 10.84 -5.36 -4.98
N MET A 161 10.46 -4.15 -5.38
CA MET A 161 9.59 -3.87 -6.52
C MET A 161 10.07 -2.59 -7.23
N PRO A 162 11.09 -2.68 -8.10
CA PRO A 162 11.67 -1.52 -8.76
C PRO A 162 10.64 -0.71 -9.55
N PHE A 163 10.74 0.62 -9.48
CA PHE A 163 9.93 1.49 -10.32
C PHE A 163 10.46 1.50 -11.74
N THR A 164 9.56 1.38 -12.69
CA THR A 164 9.86 1.55 -14.12
C THR A 164 9.11 2.74 -14.68
N LYS A 165 9.66 3.29 -15.77
CA LYS A 165 8.96 4.31 -16.55
C LYS A 165 8.39 3.62 -17.79
N HIS A 166 7.12 3.86 -18.08
CA HIS A 166 6.54 3.50 -19.35
C HIS A 166 5.74 4.68 -19.91
N ILE A 167 5.56 4.69 -21.22
CA ILE A 167 4.81 5.71 -21.93
C ILE A 167 3.65 5.00 -22.59
N ASP A 168 2.44 5.43 -22.25
CA ASP A 168 1.22 5.01 -22.95
C ASP A 168 1.13 5.83 -24.25
N TYR A 169 0.96 5.17 -25.41
CA TYR A 169 0.77 5.79 -26.72
C TYR A 169 -0.69 5.77 -27.12
#